data_55cb4ea74d78d8485c970653e2a02fee
#
_entry.id   55cb4ea74d78d8485c970653e2a02fee
#
_cell.length_a   1.000
_cell.length_b   1.000
_cell.length_c   1.000
_cell.angle_alpha   90.00
_cell.angle_beta   90.00
_cell.angle_gamma   90.00
#
_symmetry.space_group_name_H-M   'P 1'
#
loop_
_entity.id
_entity.type
_entity.pdbx_description
1 polymer ?
#
loop_
_entity_poly.entity_id
_entity_poly.type
_entity_poly.pdbx_seq_one_letter_code
_entity_poly.pdbx_strand_id
1 'polypeptide(L)'
;MGAIGLILLNMTIPRSNLPAVLRWTPLGRAVVFFLAAASIWCLLVEFYGLCSMRTFTLYVLIPATIVLVLMALLDFARGDRRLFRAVMIGAIGGLIAAFAYDIFRLPFVIAAADHTGPPWLRLPLFKVFPRFGAMILGQPFTAQQTDSQFTLFTHVVGWAYHFSNGITFGVMYMALVGEASRRSWWWAIVLAVGLELAMLFTPYTGFFGIGLTARFVIVTLSAHLIFGIALGKYTRREARRWPVSDGRGFEVGLAGATL
;
A
#
# COMPACT_ATOMS: atom_id res chain seq x y z
N MET A 1 7.37 21.58 -22.36
CA MET A 1 8.33 20.88 -21.49
C MET A 1 9.31 21.93 -20.99
N GLY A 2 9.10 22.40 -19.75
CA GLY A 2 9.76 23.61 -19.23
C GLY A 2 11.18 23.34 -18.71
N ALA A 3 11.92 24.43 -18.51
CA ALA A 3 13.33 24.52 -18.10
C ALA A 3 13.72 23.65 -16.87
N ILE A 4 12.79 23.28 -16.01
CA ILE A 4 13.03 22.40 -14.85
C ILE A 4 13.42 20.98 -15.29
N GLY A 5 12.90 20.48 -16.41
CA GLY A 5 13.28 19.17 -16.96
C GLY A 5 14.71 19.12 -17.49
N LEU A 6 15.23 20.25 -17.97
CA LEU A 6 16.59 20.33 -18.52
C LEU A 6 17.67 20.43 -17.41
N ILE A 7 17.35 21.02 -16.27
CA ILE A 7 18.29 21.20 -15.15
C ILE A 7 18.55 19.88 -14.43
N LEU A 8 17.54 19.01 -14.32
CA LEU A 8 17.70 17.67 -13.71
C LEU A 8 18.45 16.67 -14.59
N LEU A 9 18.47 16.89 -15.92
CA LEU A 9 19.16 16.03 -16.88
C LEU A 9 20.68 16.23 -16.93
N ASN A 10 21.19 17.39 -16.47
CA ASN A 10 22.63 17.72 -16.55
C ASN A 10 23.43 17.45 -15.26
N MET A 11 22.81 16.98 -14.19
CA MET A 11 23.55 16.52 -13.02
C MET A 11 23.97 15.05 -13.20
N THR A 12 25.00 14.81 -13.99
CA THR A 12 25.67 13.50 -14.09
C THR A 12 26.46 13.20 -12.81
N ILE A 13 25.76 12.85 -11.73
CA ILE A 13 26.40 12.20 -10.59
C ILE A 13 26.68 10.76 -11.02
N PRO A 14 27.94 10.29 -10.96
CA PRO A 14 28.27 8.93 -11.32
C PRO A 14 27.41 7.94 -10.50
N ARG A 15 26.90 6.89 -11.15
CA ARG A 15 26.00 5.86 -10.53
C ARG A 15 26.57 5.27 -9.24
N SER A 16 27.90 5.26 -9.08
CA SER A 16 28.61 4.76 -7.91
C SER A 16 28.42 5.60 -6.63
N ASN A 17 27.99 6.86 -6.73
CA ASN A 17 27.98 7.83 -5.62
C ASN A 17 26.59 8.09 -5.04
N LEU A 18 25.55 7.32 -5.45
CA LEU A 18 24.24 7.43 -4.84
C LEU A 18 24.27 6.91 -3.39
N PRO A 19 23.70 7.66 -2.42
CA PRO A 19 23.54 7.18 -1.06
C PRO A 19 22.85 5.81 -1.02
N ALA A 20 23.26 4.95 -0.09
CA ALA A 20 22.70 3.59 0.04
C ALA A 20 21.17 3.57 0.21
N VAL A 21 20.60 4.62 0.81
CA VAL A 21 19.15 4.79 1.01
C VAL A 21 18.37 4.99 -0.29
N LEU A 22 19.02 5.52 -1.34
CA LEU A 22 18.42 5.72 -2.67
C LEU A 22 18.64 4.53 -3.61
N ARG A 23 19.27 3.47 -3.12
CA ARG A 23 19.54 2.24 -3.88
C ARG A 23 18.69 1.10 -3.34
N TRP A 24 18.40 0.08 -4.17
CA TRP A 24 17.66 -1.11 -3.75
C TRP A 24 18.55 -2.05 -2.91
N THR A 25 19.18 -1.49 -1.86
CA THR A 25 19.97 -2.18 -0.83
C THR A 25 19.07 -2.58 0.34
N PRO A 26 19.51 -3.42 1.28
CA PRO A 26 18.75 -3.68 2.50
C PRO A 26 18.35 -2.41 3.26
N LEU A 27 19.25 -1.42 3.35
CA LEU A 27 18.95 -0.13 3.99
C LEU A 27 17.90 0.66 3.21
N GLY A 28 18.05 0.79 1.88
CA GLY A 28 17.07 1.48 1.04
C GLY A 28 15.69 0.83 1.10
N ARG A 29 15.64 -0.50 1.13
CA ARG A 29 14.40 -1.25 1.29
C ARG A 29 13.76 -1.02 2.66
N ALA A 30 14.55 -0.98 3.73
CA ALA A 30 14.04 -0.64 5.06
C ALA A 30 13.42 0.76 5.08
N VAL A 31 14.11 1.76 4.49
CA VAL A 31 13.56 3.13 4.39
C VAL A 31 12.26 3.14 3.60
N VAL A 32 12.20 2.49 2.43
CA VAL A 32 10.98 2.37 1.62
C VAL A 32 9.85 1.70 2.41
N PHE A 33 10.17 0.64 3.16
CA PHE A 33 9.20 -0.04 4.01
C PHE A 33 8.60 0.90 5.06
N PHE A 34 9.42 1.62 5.82
CA PHE A 34 8.94 2.53 6.87
C PHE A 34 8.17 3.71 6.31
N LEU A 35 8.59 4.29 5.17
CA LEU A 35 7.85 5.35 4.50
C LEU A 35 6.47 4.87 4.03
N ALA A 36 6.40 3.69 3.44
CA ALA A 36 5.13 3.10 3.01
C ALA A 36 4.24 2.70 4.20
N ALA A 37 4.82 2.20 5.29
CA ALA A 37 4.10 1.81 6.50
C ALA A 37 3.43 3.00 7.22
N ALA A 38 3.78 4.25 6.88
CA ALA A 38 3.18 5.45 7.49
C ALA A 38 1.63 5.44 7.37
N SER A 39 1.06 4.83 6.33
CA SER A 39 -0.39 4.72 6.18
C SER A 39 -1.03 3.82 7.26
N ILE A 40 -0.36 2.74 7.64
CA ILE A 40 -0.83 1.84 8.71
C ILE A 40 -0.59 2.49 10.08
N TRP A 41 0.57 3.12 10.27
CA TRP A 41 0.85 3.86 11.51
C TRP A 41 -0.17 4.97 11.75
N CYS A 42 -0.68 5.62 10.69
CA CYS A 42 -1.73 6.63 10.78
C CYS A 42 -2.99 6.13 11.49
N LEU A 43 -3.41 4.89 11.22
CA LEU A 43 -4.53 4.24 11.92
C LEU A 43 -4.17 3.92 13.37
N LEU A 44 -3.02 3.32 13.59
CA LEU A 44 -2.64 2.84 14.92
C LEU A 44 -2.50 3.98 15.92
N VAL A 45 -1.86 5.10 15.53
CA VAL A 45 -1.69 6.24 16.44
C VAL A 45 -3.03 6.87 16.84
N GLU A 46 -4.02 6.88 15.95
CA GLU A 46 -5.38 7.33 16.25
C GLU A 46 -6.08 6.36 17.22
N PHE A 47 -6.05 5.05 16.92
CA PHE A 47 -6.75 4.05 17.74
C PHE A 47 -6.21 3.97 19.16
N TYR A 48 -4.93 4.26 19.36
CA TYR A 48 -4.31 4.31 20.68
C TYR A 48 -4.34 5.71 21.31
N GLY A 49 -4.98 6.71 20.66
CA GLY A 49 -5.07 8.07 21.17
C GLY A 49 -3.75 8.82 21.26
N LEU A 50 -2.73 8.40 20.53
CA LEU A 50 -1.39 9.00 20.55
C LEU A 50 -1.31 10.27 19.70
N CYS A 51 -2.00 10.29 18.56
CA CYS A 51 -2.02 11.40 17.62
C CYS A 51 -3.25 11.31 16.74
N SER A 52 -3.93 12.46 16.47
CA SER A 52 -5.06 12.45 15.57
C SER A 52 -4.65 12.07 14.15
N MET A 53 -5.50 11.30 13.46
CA MET A 53 -5.30 10.90 12.08
C MET A 53 -5.11 12.10 11.16
N ARG A 54 -5.79 13.24 11.43
CA ARG A 54 -5.59 14.50 10.71
C ARG A 54 -4.16 15.00 10.85
N THR A 55 -3.68 15.12 12.08
CA THR A 55 -2.32 15.61 12.37
C THR A 55 -1.27 14.70 11.77
N PHE A 56 -1.41 13.38 11.97
CA PHE A 56 -0.48 12.41 11.40
C PHE A 56 -0.48 12.41 9.88
N THR A 57 -1.65 12.54 9.24
CA THR A 57 -1.76 12.63 7.77
C THR A 57 -1.00 13.83 7.25
N LEU A 58 -1.18 15.02 7.84
CA LEU A 58 -0.54 16.25 7.36
C LEU A 58 0.97 16.27 7.58
N TYR A 59 1.45 15.82 8.73
CA TYR A 59 2.85 15.99 9.14
C TYR A 59 3.71 14.73 8.93
N VAL A 60 3.12 13.56 8.74
CA VAL A 60 3.87 12.31 8.57
C VAL A 60 3.49 11.61 7.27
N LEU A 61 2.21 11.26 7.05
CA LEU A 61 1.81 10.44 5.91
C LEU A 61 2.07 11.13 4.57
N ILE A 62 1.63 12.39 4.42
CA ILE A 62 1.87 13.16 3.19
C ILE A 62 3.38 13.37 2.94
N PRO A 63 4.18 13.88 3.90
CA PRO A 63 5.63 13.98 3.72
C PRO A 63 6.31 12.65 3.41
N ALA A 64 5.96 11.56 4.10
CA ALA A 64 6.52 10.24 3.84
C ALA A 64 6.20 9.76 2.41
N THR A 65 4.97 9.98 1.95
CA THR A 65 4.56 9.64 0.57
C THR A 65 5.34 10.48 -0.45
N ILE A 66 5.51 11.79 -0.21
CA ILE A 66 6.30 12.67 -1.09
C ILE A 66 7.75 12.19 -1.16
N VAL A 67 8.37 11.90 -0.01
CA VAL A 67 9.74 11.37 0.04
C VAL A 67 9.87 10.06 -0.73
N LEU A 68 8.93 9.13 -0.54
CA LEU A 68 8.92 7.85 -1.26
C LEU A 68 8.83 8.04 -2.78
N VAL A 69 7.96 8.94 -3.24
CA VAL A 69 7.80 9.27 -4.66
C VAL A 69 9.09 9.92 -5.19
N LEU A 70 9.67 10.88 -4.47
CA LEU A 70 10.91 11.52 -4.86
C LEU A 70 12.09 10.53 -4.94
N MET A 71 12.19 9.59 -3.99
CA MET A 71 13.20 8.52 -4.03
C MET A 71 13.03 7.66 -5.29
N ALA A 72 11.80 7.28 -5.62
CA ALA A 72 11.49 6.50 -6.82
C ALA A 72 11.83 7.27 -8.11
N LEU A 73 11.46 8.55 -8.20
CA LEU A 73 11.77 9.41 -9.36
C LEU A 73 13.27 9.67 -9.51
N LEU A 74 14.00 9.87 -8.43
CA LEU A 74 15.45 10.02 -8.45
C LEU A 74 16.14 8.75 -8.94
N ASP A 75 15.70 7.57 -8.47
CA ASP A 75 16.21 6.29 -8.96
C ASP A 75 15.88 6.08 -10.45
N PHE A 76 14.69 6.43 -10.89
CA PHE A 76 14.31 6.41 -12.31
C PHE A 76 15.19 7.32 -13.15
N ALA A 77 15.41 8.57 -12.75
CA ALA A 77 16.18 9.56 -13.48
C ALA A 77 17.69 9.22 -13.55
N ARG A 78 18.23 8.55 -12.54
CA ARG A 78 19.65 8.19 -12.44
C ARG A 78 20.00 6.82 -13.04
N GLY A 79 19.00 6.10 -13.54
CA GLY A 79 19.18 4.91 -14.37
C GLY A 79 19.39 3.58 -13.64
N ASP A 80 19.40 3.48 -12.31
CA ASP A 80 19.37 2.17 -11.61
C ASP A 80 18.00 1.52 -11.77
N ARG A 81 16.92 2.29 -11.61
CA ARG A 81 15.50 1.90 -11.80
C ARG A 81 15.03 0.72 -10.98
N ARG A 82 15.84 0.19 -10.07
CA ARG A 82 15.46 -0.96 -9.23
C ARG A 82 14.44 -0.57 -8.17
N LEU A 83 14.68 0.57 -7.48
CA LEU A 83 13.77 1.10 -6.47
C LEU A 83 12.48 1.56 -7.13
N PHE A 84 12.58 2.36 -8.21
CA PHE A 84 11.41 2.80 -8.99
C PHE A 84 10.55 1.63 -9.43
N ARG A 85 11.15 0.61 -10.03
CA ARG A 85 10.45 -0.59 -10.47
C ARG A 85 9.74 -1.32 -9.32
N ALA A 86 10.43 -1.50 -8.19
CA ALA A 86 9.84 -2.17 -7.04
C ALA A 86 8.65 -1.39 -6.46
N VAL A 87 8.78 -0.05 -6.36
CA VAL A 87 7.70 0.84 -5.92
C VAL A 87 6.52 0.76 -6.89
N MET A 88 6.75 0.85 -8.21
CA MET A 88 5.68 0.81 -9.21
C MET A 88 4.96 -0.55 -9.25
N ILE A 89 5.70 -1.66 -9.25
CA ILE A 89 5.10 -3.00 -9.22
C ILE A 89 4.30 -3.19 -7.92
N GLY A 90 4.85 -2.75 -6.79
CA GLY A 90 4.16 -2.81 -5.50
C GLY A 90 2.89 -1.96 -5.48
N ALA A 91 2.98 -0.70 -5.94
CA ALA A 91 1.85 0.23 -5.95
C ALA A 91 0.69 -0.28 -6.81
N ILE A 92 0.98 -0.69 -8.05
CA ILE A 92 -0.05 -1.22 -8.95
C ILE A 92 -0.60 -2.55 -8.41
N GLY A 93 0.27 -3.44 -7.93
CA GLY A 93 -0.14 -4.71 -7.35
C GLY A 93 -1.02 -4.53 -6.11
N GLY A 94 -0.67 -3.57 -5.25
CA GLY A 94 -1.46 -3.23 -4.07
C GLY A 94 -2.83 -2.62 -4.41
N LEU A 95 -2.89 -1.77 -5.44
CA LEU A 95 -4.16 -1.22 -5.94
C LEU A 95 -5.07 -2.33 -6.50
N ILE A 96 -4.53 -3.21 -7.34
CA ILE A 96 -5.28 -4.37 -7.88
C ILE A 96 -5.77 -5.27 -6.75
N ALA A 97 -4.93 -5.50 -5.75
CA ALA A 97 -5.29 -6.32 -4.59
C ALA A 97 -6.39 -5.66 -3.75
N ALA A 98 -6.38 -4.33 -3.58
CA ALA A 98 -7.44 -3.59 -2.90
C ALA A 98 -8.77 -3.71 -3.63
N PHE A 99 -8.79 -3.62 -4.96
CA PHE A 99 -10.01 -3.87 -5.74
C PHE A 99 -10.51 -5.32 -5.58
N ALA A 100 -9.63 -6.30 -5.65
CA ALA A 100 -10.03 -7.71 -5.46
C ALA A 100 -10.62 -7.95 -4.05
N TYR A 101 -10.02 -7.33 -3.05
CA TYR A 101 -10.50 -7.33 -1.67
C TYR A 101 -11.90 -6.74 -1.53
N ASP A 102 -12.15 -5.57 -2.16
CA ASP A 102 -13.45 -4.91 -2.08
C ASP A 102 -14.54 -5.62 -2.90
N ILE A 103 -14.19 -6.15 -4.08
CA ILE A 103 -15.12 -6.96 -4.88
C ILE A 103 -15.60 -8.18 -4.10
N PHE A 104 -14.71 -8.85 -3.36
CA PHE A 104 -15.12 -9.97 -2.49
C PHE A 104 -16.07 -9.52 -1.38
N ARG A 105 -15.89 -8.33 -0.81
CA ARG A 105 -16.71 -7.80 0.28
C ARG A 105 -18.04 -7.23 -0.18
N LEU A 106 -18.15 -6.86 -1.45
CA LEU A 106 -19.32 -6.17 -2.01
C LEU A 106 -20.65 -6.88 -1.79
N PRO A 107 -20.78 -8.22 -1.97
CA PRO A 107 -22.05 -8.92 -1.70
C PRO A 107 -22.53 -8.78 -0.25
N PHE A 108 -21.62 -8.76 0.72
CA PHE A 108 -21.95 -8.59 2.13
C PHE A 108 -22.46 -7.18 2.43
N VAL A 109 -21.87 -6.18 1.77
CA VAL A 109 -22.24 -4.76 1.93
C VAL A 109 -23.60 -4.48 1.30
N ILE A 110 -23.85 -4.99 0.08
CA ILE A 110 -25.15 -4.84 -0.60
C ILE A 110 -26.25 -5.51 0.22
N ALA A 111 -26.05 -6.76 0.67
CA ALA A 111 -27.03 -7.46 1.48
C ALA A 111 -27.33 -6.73 2.82
N ALA A 112 -26.33 -6.02 3.37
CA ALA A 112 -26.51 -5.21 4.57
C ALA A 112 -27.31 -3.92 4.28
N ALA A 113 -27.06 -3.25 3.16
CA ALA A 113 -27.73 -2.01 2.76
C ALA A 113 -29.20 -2.25 2.43
N ASP A 114 -29.48 -3.29 1.66
CA ASP A 114 -30.83 -3.59 1.17
C ASP A 114 -31.63 -4.47 2.14
N HIS A 115 -31.04 -4.86 3.27
CA HIS A 115 -31.61 -5.84 4.20
C HIS A 115 -32.04 -7.16 3.55
N THR A 116 -31.40 -7.53 2.42
CA THR A 116 -31.69 -8.73 1.64
C THR A 116 -30.82 -9.93 2.04
N GLY A 117 -31.22 -11.12 1.59
CA GLY A 117 -30.47 -12.34 1.87
C GLY A 117 -30.49 -12.78 3.33
N PRO A 118 -29.78 -13.85 3.65
CA PRO A 118 -29.74 -14.38 5.01
C PRO A 118 -28.93 -13.47 5.94
N PRO A 119 -29.22 -13.45 7.26
CA PRO A 119 -28.54 -12.57 8.22
C PRO A 119 -27.00 -12.68 8.23
N TRP A 120 -26.46 -13.86 7.92
CA TRP A 120 -25.02 -14.06 7.89
C TRP A 120 -24.32 -13.32 6.72
N LEU A 121 -25.04 -12.94 5.68
CA LEU A 121 -24.51 -12.18 4.53
C LEU A 121 -24.49 -10.66 4.83
N ARG A 122 -25.28 -10.16 5.76
CA ARG A 122 -25.46 -8.73 6.03
C ARG A 122 -24.34 -8.18 6.90
N LEU A 123 -23.22 -7.74 6.29
CA LEU A 123 -22.08 -7.12 6.97
C LEU A 123 -21.78 -5.74 6.38
N PRO A 124 -21.97 -4.63 7.12
CA PRO A 124 -21.72 -3.26 6.62
C PRO A 124 -20.22 -2.94 6.63
N LEU A 125 -19.41 -3.67 5.87
CA LEU A 125 -17.96 -3.62 5.92
C LEU A 125 -17.36 -2.30 5.39
N PHE A 126 -18.11 -1.53 4.58
CA PHE A 126 -17.64 -0.26 4.03
C PHE A 126 -17.95 0.94 4.92
N LYS A 127 -18.69 0.77 6.00
CA LYS A 127 -19.01 1.84 6.94
C LYS A 127 -17.78 2.54 7.54
N VAL A 128 -16.63 1.90 7.52
CA VAL A 128 -15.38 2.46 8.06
C VAL A 128 -14.79 3.55 7.17
N PHE A 129 -15.04 3.51 5.85
CA PHE A 129 -14.39 4.42 4.92
C PHE A 129 -14.78 5.89 5.10
N PRO A 130 -16.07 6.28 5.18
CA PRO A 130 -16.41 7.66 5.48
C PRO A 130 -15.90 8.11 6.84
N ARG A 131 -15.74 7.19 7.80
CA ARG A 131 -15.16 7.50 9.12
C ARG A 131 -13.68 7.84 9.02
N PHE A 132 -12.91 7.12 8.20
CA PHE A 132 -11.52 7.51 7.88
C PHE A 132 -11.47 8.92 7.28
N GLY A 133 -12.37 9.22 6.35
CA GLY A 133 -12.48 10.56 5.78
C GLY A 133 -12.76 11.63 6.84
N ALA A 134 -13.70 11.37 7.75
CA ALA A 134 -14.01 12.28 8.85
C ALA A 134 -12.81 12.51 9.77
N MET A 135 -12.08 11.44 10.13
CA MET A 135 -10.87 11.52 10.96
C MET A 135 -9.78 12.37 10.30
N ILE A 136 -9.51 12.14 9.00
CA ILE A 136 -8.52 12.92 8.23
C ILE A 136 -8.94 14.40 8.12
N LEU A 137 -10.22 14.67 7.96
CA LEU A 137 -10.75 16.04 7.86
C LEU A 137 -10.92 16.70 9.25
N GLY A 138 -10.75 15.96 10.34
CA GLY A 138 -10.97 16.44 11.70
C GLY A 138 -12.44 16.71 12.00
N GLN A 139 -13.35 15.96 11.37
CA GLN A 139 -14.79 16.04 11.60
C GLN A 139 -15.18 15.09 12.74
N PRO A 140 -16.01 15.52 13.68
CA PRO A 140 -16.53 14.62 14.70
C PRO A 140 -17.48 13.60 14.08
N PHE A 141 -17.48 12.38 14.60
CA PHE A 141 -18.45 11.34 14.24
C PHE A 141 -18.73 10.42 15.43
N THR A 142 -19.82 9.67 15.34
CA THR A 142 -20.17 8.62 16.30
C THR A 142 -20.18 7.24 15.61
N ALA A 143 -19.98 6.17 16.39
CA ALA A 143 -20.03 4.80 15.87
C ALA A 143 -21.39 4.43 15.27
N GLN A 144 -22.47 5.07 15.72
CA GLN A 144 -23.86 4.85 15.28
C GLN A 144 -24.24 5.67 14.04
N GLN A 145 -23.43 6.67 13.67
CA GLN A 145 -23.69 7.53 12.51
C GLN A 145 -23.81 6.71 11.22
N THR A 146 -24.86 6.98 10.45
CA THR A 146 -25.10 6.31 9.16
C THR A 146 -24.25 6.92 8.05
N ASP A 147 -23.97 6.15 7.00
CA ASP A 147 -23.11 6.59 5.89
C ASP A 147 -23.71 7.81 5.16
N SER A 148 -25.05 7.93 5.08
CA SER A 148 -25.75 9.08 4.46
C SER A 148 -25.56 10.40 5.21
N GLN A 149 -25.09 10.38 6.43
CA GLN A 149 -24.82 11.59 7.23
C GLN A 149 -23.43 12.19 6.96
N PHE A 150 -22.58 11.50 6.18
CA PHE A 150 -21.30 12.04 5.76
C PHE A 150 -21.42 12.74 4.40
N THR A 151 -20.63 13.80 4.20
CA THR A 151 -20.59 14.49 2.91
C THR A 151 -19.93 13.63 1.84
N LEU A 152 -20.23 13.89 0.57
CA LEU A 152 -19.54 13.24 -0.55
C LEU A 152 -18.01 13.39 -0.45
N PHE A 153 -17.53 14.57 -0.06
CA PHE A 153 -16.11 14.82 0.11
C PHE A 153 -15.49 13.93 1.20
N THR A 154 -16.19 13.75 2.31
CA THR A 154 -15.77 12.82 3.39
C THR A 154 -15.65 11.39 2.87
N HIS A 155 -16.61 10.93 2.06
CA HIS A 155 -16.53 9.61 1.41
C HIS A 155 -15.31 9.51 0.47
N VAL A 156 -15.11 10.51 -0.40
CA VAL A 156 -13.97 10.53 -1.34
C VAL A 156 -12.63 10.45 -0.61
N VAL A 157 -12.45 11.24 0.46
CA VAL A 157 -11.21 11.22 1.25
C VAL A 157 -11.01 9.86 1.93
N GLY A 158 -12.08 9.28 2.49
CA GLY A 158 -12.00 7.97 3.14
C GLY A 158 -11.67 6.82 2.18
N TRP A 159 -12.27 6.81 0.99
CA TRP A 159 -11.95 5.84 -0.06
C TRP A 159 -10.53 6.04 -0.62
N ALA A 160 -10.12 7.29 -0.84
CA ALA A 160 -8.75 7.60 -1.26
C ALA A 160 -7.72 7.08 -0.25
N TYR A 161 -8.00 7.25 1.05
CA TYR A 161 -7.16 6.69 2.10
C TYR A 161 -7.14 5.16 2.07
N HIS A 162 -8.28 4.50 1.92
CA HIS A 162 -8.36 3.05 1.80
C HIS A 162 -7.51 2.51 0.64
N PHE A 163 -7.65 3.09 -0.56
CA PHE A 163 -6.84 2.68 -1.71
C PHE A 163 -5.35 3.02 -1.53
N SER A 164 -5.04 4.14 -0.86
CA SER A 164 -3.65 4.46 -0.54
C SER A 164 -3.02 3.41 0.39
N ASN A 165 -3.79 2.86 1.35
CA ASN A 165 -3.34 1.73 2.17
C ASN A 165 -3.04 0.49 1.32
N GLY A 166 -3.89 0.16 0.36
CA GLY A 166 -3.63 -0.94 -0.57
C GLY A 166 -2.35 -0.73 -1.37
N ILE A 167 -2.15 0.47 -1.93
CA ILE A 167 -0.96 0.86 -2.69
C ILE A 167 0.29 0.74 -1.83
N THR A 168 0.31 1.36 -0.66
CA THR A 168 1.48 1.37 0.24
C THR A 168 1.77 -0.02 0.79
N PHE A 169 0.74 -0.84 1.04
CA PHE A 169 0.90 -2.23 1.42
C PHE A 169 1.63 -3.06 0.35
N GLY A 170 1.29 -2.85 -0.92
CA GLY A 170 2.01 -3.48 -2.02
C GLY A 170 3.48 -3.04 -2.09
N VAL A 171 3.77 -1.76 -1.83
CA VAL A 171 5.15 -1.25 -1.74
C VAL A 171 5.89 -1.86 -0.55
N MET A 172 5.25 -1.95 0.62
CA MET A 172 5.80 -2.64 1.79
C MET A 172 6.16 -4.09 1.49
N TYR A 173 5.26 -4.82 0.81
CA TYR A 173 5.52 -6.19 0.39
C TYR A 173 6.76 -6.29 -0.48
N MET A 174 6.90 -5.44 -1.52
CA MET A 174 8.08 -5.43 -2.38
C MET A 174 9.35 -5.10 -1.60
N ALA A 175 9.30 -4.18 -0.65
CA ALA A 175 10.43 -3.83 0.22
C ALA A 175 10.86 -5.02 1.11
N LEU A 176 9.90 -5.79 1.64
CA LEU A 176 10.18 -6.97 2.45
C LEU A 176 10.81 -8.11 1.63
N VAL A 177 10.19 -8.47 0.50
CA VAL A 177 10.63 -9.63 -0.28
C VAL A 177 11.87 -9.32 -1.13
N GLY A 178 12.11 -8.05 -1.47
CA GLY A 178 13.25 -7.57 -2.25
C GLY A 178 13.15 -7.92 -3.73
N GLU A 179 13.27 -9.20 -4.08
CA GLU A 179 13.16 -9.69 -5.46
C GLU A 179 11.99 -10.66 -5.57
N ALA A 180 10.81 -10.12 -5.94
CA ALA A 180 9.57 -10.89 -5.99
C ALA A 180 9.57 -12.01 -7.06
N SER A 181 10.39 -11.90 -8.12
CA SER A 181 10.54 -12.93 -9.15
C SER A 181 11.08 -14.26 -8.58
N ARG A 182 11.94 -14.17 -7.58
CA ARG A 182 12.62 -15.30 -6.92
C ARG A 182 11.90 -15.81 -5.68
N ARG A 183 10.91 -15.07 -5.16
CA ARG A 183 10.18 -15.43 -3.95
C ARG A 183 8.85 -16.08 -4.27
N SER A 184 8.37 -16.90 -3.35
CA SER A 184 7.03 -17.48 -3.48
C SER A 184 5.96 -16.40 -3.27
N TRP A 185 4.94 -16.39 -4.11
CA TRP A 185 3.83 -15.43 -4.07
C TRP A 185 3.00 -15.52 -2.78
N TRP A 186 3.00 -16.66 -2.10
CA TRP A 186 2.24 -16.87 -0.88
C TRP A 186 2.74 -16.00 0.30
N TRP A 187 3.97 -15.47 0.25
CA TRP A 187 4.44 -14.51 1.25
C TRP A 187 3.58 -13.24 1.33
N ALA A 188 2.92 -12.87 0.24
CA ALA A 188 1.96 -11.77 0.26
C ALA A 188 0.71 -12.12 1.07
N ILE A 189 0.29 -13.39 1.06
CA ILE A 189 -0.81 -13.89 1.91
C ILE A 189 -0.41 -13.82 3.37
N VAL A 190 0.79 -14.32 3.71
CA VAL A 190 1.29 -14.28 5.10
C VAL A 190 1.31 -12.86 5.63
N LEU A 191 1.80 -11.91 4.82
CA LEU A 191 1.84 -10.51 5.21
C LEU A 191 0.41 -9.94 5.39
N ALA A 192 -0.49 -10.17 4.42
CA ALA A 192 -1.83 -9.61 4.44
C ALA A 192 -2.68 -10.16 5.59
N VAL A 193 -2.72 -11.49 5.74
CA VAL A 193 -3.46 -12.16 6.80
C VAL A 193 -2.84 -11.89 8.17
N GLY A 194 -1.49 -11.87 8.24
CA GLY A 194 -0.77 -11.57 9.48
C GLY A 194 -1.03 -10.15 9.98
N LEU A 195 -1.06 -9.16 9.07
CA LEU A 195 -1.39 -7.78 9.44
C LEU A 195 -2.85 -7.67 9.93
N GLU A 196 -3.80 -8.29 9.22
CA GLU A 196 -5.19 -8.27 9.66
C GLU A 196 -5.37 -8.94 11.02
N LEU A 197 -4.75 -10.09 11.24
CA LEU A 197 -4.75 -10.71 12.56
C LEU A 197 -4.21 -9.74 13.63
N ALA A 198 -3.10 -9.06 13.36
CA ALA A 198 -2.56 -8.05 14.26
C ALA A 198 -3.54 -6.89 14.50
N MET A 199 -4.24 -6.43 13.46
CA MET A 199 -5.24 -5.36 13.55
C MET A 199 -6.45 -5.75 14.41
N LEU A 200 -6.89 -7.01 14.37
CA LEU A 200 -7.99 -7.50 15.22
C LEU A 200 -7.70 -7.42 16.73
N PHE A 201 -6.41 -7.39 17.11
CA PHE A 201 -5.98 -7.20 18.50
C PHE A 201 -5.79 -5.72 18.89
N THR A 202 -6.02 -4.78 17.96
CA THR A 202 -6.03 -3.34 18.26
C THR A 202 -7.41 -2.85 18.68
N PRO A 203 -7.57 -1.63 19.19
CA PRO A 203 -8.88 -1.03 19.47
C PRO A 203 -9.79 -0.82 18.23
N TYR A 204 -9.38 -1.22 17.04
CA TYR A 204 -10.06 -0.99 15.75
C TYR A 204 -11.56 -1.33 15.79
N THR A 205 -11.91 -2.54 16.21
CA THR A 205 -13.31 -2.99 16.18
C THR A 205 -14.18 -2.22 17.18
N GLY A 206 -13.66 -1.96 18.38
CA GLY A 206 -14.33 -1.14 19.39
C GLY A 206 -14.48 0.32 18.96
N PHE A 207 -13.44 0.88 18.34
CA PHE A 207 -13.43 2.25 17.86
C PHE A 207 -14.53 2.53 16.83
N PHE A 208 -14.80 1.60 15.94
CA PHE A 208 -15.87 1.71 14.93
C PHE A 208 -17.18 1.07 15.33
N GLY A 209 -17.32 0.58 16.57
CA GLY A 209 -18.52 -0.11 17.01
C GLY A 209 -18.82 -1.36 16.19
N ILE A 210 -17.78 -2.09 15.77
CA ILE A 210 -17.90 -3.35 15.03
C ILE A 210 -17.85 -4.50 16.03
N GLY A 211 -18.90 -5.33 16.05
CA GLY A 211 -18.89 -6.54 16.87
C GLY A 211 -17.84 -7.54 16.35
N LEU A 212 -16.90 -7.94 17.21
CA LEU A 212 -15.93 -8.99 16.91
C LEU A 212 -16.61 -10.36 16.93
N THR A 213 -17.38 -10.65 15.89
CA THR A 213 -18.05 -11.94 15.72
C THR A 213 -17.20 -12.89 14.88
N ALA A 214 -17.37 -14.21 15.08
CA ALA A 214 -16.69 -15.21 14.23
C ALA A 214 -16.92 -14.96 12.73
N ARG A 215 -18.15 -14.56 12.36
CA ARG A 215 -18.51 -14.20 11.00
C ARG A 215 -17.69 -13.02 10.47
N PHE A 216 -17.58 -11.94 11.21
CA PHE A 216 -16.76 -10.78 10.85
C PHE A 216 -15.30 -11.19 10.63
N VAL A 217 -14.73 -11.91 11.58
CA VAL A 217 -13.33 -12.40 11.51
C VAL A 217 -13.11 -13.27 10.28
N ILE A 218 -13.99 -14.25 10.00
CA ILE A 218 -13.86 -15.14 8.85
C ILE A 218 -13.90 -14.33 7.53
N VAL A 219 -14.89 -13.44 7.39
CA VAL A 219 -15.03 -12.66 6.14
C VAL A 219 -13.84 -11.71 5.93
N THR A 220 -13.39 -11.05 6.99
CA THR A 220 -12.27 -10.11 6.94
C THR A 220 -10.95 -10.83 6.62
N LEU A 221 -10.67 -11.96 7.27
CA LEU A 221 -9.49 -12.77 6.96
C LEU A 221 -9.55 -13.36 5.55
N SER A 222 -10.73 -13.78 5.08
CA SER A 222 -10.91 -14.26 3.70
C SER A 222 -10.66 -13.15 2.68
N ALA A 223 -11.09 -11.92 2.98
CA ALA A 223 -10.82 -10.77 2.13
C ALA A 223 -9.31 -10.47 2.06
N HIS A 224 -8.58 -10.55 3.18
CA HIS A 224 -7.12 -10.38 3.21
C HIS A 224 -6.37 -11.55 2.54
N LEU A 225 -6.91 -12.77 2.59
CA LEU A 225 -6.41 -13.89 1.81
C LEU A 225 -6.47 -13.59 0.31
N ILE A 226 -7.62 -13.08 -0.18
CA ILE A 226 -7.82 -12.69 -1.59
C ILE A 226 -6.88 -11.54 -1.97
N PHE A 227 -6.76 -10.52 -1.10
CA PHE A 227 -5.79 -9.45 -1.27
C PHE A 227 -4.37 -10.00 -1.47
N GLY A 228 -3.93 -10.88 -0.56
CA GLY A 228 -2.60 -11.49 -0.62
C GLY A 228 -2.36 -12.33 -1.87
N ILE A 229 -3.38 -13.08 -2.34
CA ILE A 229 -3.31 -13.86 -3.59
C ILE A 229 -3.13 -12.93 -4.79
N ALA A 230 -3.95 -11.88 -4.89
CA ALA A 230 -3.89 -10.93 -5.99
C ALA A 230 -2.55 -10.19 -6.02
N LEU A 231 -2.12 -9.65 -4.88
CA LEU A 231 -0.84 -8.97 -4.72
C LEU A 231 0.34 -9.87 -5.10
N GLY A 232 0.41 -11.05 -4.51
CA GLY A 232 1.54 -11.95 -4.69
C GLY A 232 1.67 -12.48 -6.11
N LYS A 233 0.56 -12.86 -6.75
CA LYS A 233 0.55 -13.31 -8.15
C LYS A 233 0.93 -12.19 -9.11
N TYR A 234 0.34 -10.99 -8.94
CA TYR A 234 0.65 -9.84 -9.79
C TYR A 234 2.12 -9.44 -9.68
N THR A 235 2.60 -9.19 -8.47
CA THR A 235 3.97 -8.71 -8.25
C THR A 235 5.01 -9.70 -8.74
N ARG A 236 4.80 -11.02 -8.52
CA ARG A 236 5.70 -12.06 -9.05
C ARG A 236 5.71 -12.10 -10.57
N ARG A 237 4.54 -11.98 -11.22
CA ARG A 237 4.41 -11.98 -12.68
C ARG A 237 5.15 -10.78 -13.29
N GLU A 238 4.89 -9.57 -12.79
CA GLU A 238 5.51 -8.35 -13.32
C GLU A 238 7.01 -8.28 -13.00
N ALA A 239 7.44 -8.74 -11.84
CA ALA A 239 8.86 -8.83 -11.53
C ALA A 239 9.63 -9.78 -12.47
N ARG A 240 8.99 -10.81 -13.00
CA ARG A 240 9.58 -11.71 -14.02
C ARG A 240 9.60 -11.08 -15.41
N ARG A 241 8.60 -10.27 -15.75
CA ARG A 241 8.52 -9.59 -17.06
C ARG A 241 9.52 -8.45 -17.20
N TRP A 242 9.92 -7.86 -16.09
CA TRP A 242 10.90 -6.79 -16.04
C TRP A 242 12.19 -7.28 -15.35
N PRO A 243 12.97 -8.15 -15.99
CA PRO A 243 14.22 -8.61 -15.40
C PRO A 243 15.16 -7.40 -15.23
N VAL A 244 15.78 -7.29 -14.07
CA VAL A 244 16.90 -6.36 -13.89
C VAL A 244 18.04 -6.93 -14.69
N SER A 245 18.49 -6.24 -15.74
CA SER A 245 19.79 -6.52 -16.34
C SER A 245 20.83 -6.29 -15.24
N ASP A 246 21.34 -7.37 -14.65
CA ASP A 246 22.57 -7.29 -13.88
C ASP A 246 23.58 -6.74 -14.89
N GLY A 247 24.14 -5.53 -14.64
CA GLY A 247 25.06 -4.85 -15.57
C GLY A 247 26.35 -5.62 -15.90
N ARG A 248 26.40 -6.92 -15.62
CA ARG A 248 27.44 -7.87 -15.99
C ARG A 248 27.31 -8.43 -17.42
N GLY A 249 26.19 -8.16 -18.10
CA GLY A 249 25.97 -8.69 -19.45
C GLY A 249 26.59 -7.84 -20.58
N PHE A 250 27.08 -6.64 -20.30
CA PHE A 250 27.65 -5.76 -21.34
C PHE A 250 29.18 -5.86 -21.49
N GLU A 251 29.88 -6.45 -20.52
CA GLU A 251 31.35 -6.61 -20.61
C GLU A 251 31.79 -7.88 -21.35
N VAL A 252 30.92 -8.85 -21.55
CA VAL A 252 31.26 -10.11 -22.24
C VAL A 252 31.20 -9.97 -23.77
N GLY A 253 30.54 -8.92 -24.29
CA GLY A 253 30.37 -8.68 -25.72
C GLY A 253 31.54 -7.93 -26.39
N LEU A 254 32.41 -7.25 -25.62
CA LEU A 254 33.52 -6.47 -26.17
C LEU A 254 34.89 -7.21 -26.12
N ALA A 255 34.98 -8.30 -25.34
CA ALA A 255 36.22 -9.11 -25.28
C ALA A 255 36.34 -10.14 -26.42
N GLY A 256 35.29 -10.33 -27.24
CA GLY A 256 35.26 -11.29 -28.35
C GLY A 256 35.45 -10.71 -29.76
N ALA A 257 35.71 -9.39 -29.90
CA ALA A 257 35.84 -8.72 -31.22
C ALA A 257 37.25 -8.26 -31.56
N THR A 258 38.28 -8.80 -30.90
CA THR A 258 39.68 -8.60 -31.33
C THR A 258 40.34 -9.96 -31.53
N LEU A 259 40.16 -10.54 -32.69
CA LEU A 259 41.07 -11.40 -33.46
C LEU A 259 40.77 -11.26 -34.92
#